data_17dff1c86e6fc2502aa04402b3e12cd5
#
_entry.id   17dff1c86e6fc2502aa04402b3e12cd5
#
_cell.length_a   1.000
_cell.length_b   1.000
_cell.length_c   1.000
_cell.angle_alpha   90.00
_cell.angle_beta   90.00
_cell.angle_gamma   90.00
#
_symmetry.space_group_name_H-M   'P 1'
#
loop_
_entity.id
_entity.type
_entity.pdbx_description
1 polymer ?
#
loop_
_entity_poly.entity_id
_entity_poly.type
_entity_poly.pdbx_seq_one_letter_code
_entity_poly.pdbx_strand_id
1 'polypeptide(L)'
;FPYPTLFRSLPWQQPVIVSLNPLREPDPALVQGECSYAHPVFDQAASEAQRRLPALQGRGGVWFAGAWTRYGFHEDGFVSGRQVAQALSTQWADTPVWRDAA
;
A
#
# COMPACT_ATOMS: atom_id res chain seq x y z
N PHE A 1 -18.26 6.14 14.11
CA PHE A 1 -18.90 4.84 13.85
C PHE A 1 -17.92 3.73 14.17
N PRO A 2 -18.17 2.90 15.16
CA PRO A 2 -17.42 1.66 15.32
C PRO A 2 -17.88 0.69 14.22
N TYR A 3 -17.03 0.43 13.25
CA TYR A 3 -17.27 -0.67 12.32
C TYR A 3 -16.54 -1.93 12.81
N PRO A 4 -17.20 -2.86 13.46
CA PRO A 4 -16.62 -4.15 13.85
C PRO A 4 -16.59 -5.15 12.68
N THR A 5 -16.54 -4.67 11.42
CA THR A 5 -16.88 -5.52 10.28
C THR A 5 -15.73 -6.26 9.63
N LEU A 6 -14.48 -5.91 9.92
CA LEU A 6 -13.34 -6.48 9.22
C LEU A 6 -12.86 -7.84 9.76
N PHE A 7 -13.35 -8.29 10.92
CA PHE A 7 -12.84 -9.50 11.56
C PHE A 7 -13.90 -10.53 11.90
N ARG A 8 -15.06 -10.53 11.21
CA ARG A 8 -16.17 -11.47 11.48
C ARG A 8 -15.85 -12.94 11.19
N SER A 9 -14.79 -13.22 10.45
CA SER A 9 -14.39 -14.59 10.11
C SER A 9 -13.29 -15.17 11.01
N LEU A 10 -12.84 -14.42 12.00
CA LEU A 10 -11.83 -14.91 12.93
C LEU A 10 -12.48 -15.71 14.06
N PRO A 11 -11.86 -16.82 14.50
CA PRO A 11 -12.41 -17.69 15.53
C PRO A 11 -12.27 -17.10 16.95
N TRP A 12 -12.16 -15.78 17.06
CA TRP A 12 -12.02 -15.10 18.33
C TRP A 12 -13.37 -15.00 19.06
N GLN A 13 -13.39 -15.40 20.32
CA GLN A 13 -14.59 -15.31 21.16
C GLN A 13 -14.83 -13.90 21.70
N GLN A 14 -13.80 -13.04 21.70
CA GLN A 14 -13.90 -11.67 22.16
C GLN A 14 -13.80 -10.69 20.98
N PRO A 15 -14.61 -9.62 20.99
CA PRO A 15 -14.51 -8.59 19.98
C PRO A 15 -13.18 -7.84 20.07
N VAL A 16 -12.54 -7.63 18.91
CA VAL A 16 -11.39 -6.73 18.77
C VAL A 16 -11.83 -5.48 18.05
N ILE A 17 -11.52 -4.32 18.62
CA ILE A 17 -11.86 -3.02 18.08
C ILE A 17 -10.58 -2.34 17.62
N VAL A 18 -10.58 -1.82 16.40
CA VAL A 18 -9.51 -0.96 15.88
C VAL A 18 -10.00 0.48 15.91
N SER A 19 -9.29 1.33 16.63
CA SER A 19 -9.58 2.77 16.72
C SER A 19 -8.49 3.55 16.00
N LEU A 20 -8.89 4.50 15.17
CA LEU A 20 -7.99 5.43 14.49
C LEU A 20 -8.13 6.80 15.14
N ASN A 21 -7.03 7.37 15.62
CA ASN A 21 -7.00 8.68 16.29
C ASN A 21 -8.17 8.86 17.29
N PRO A 22 -8.27 8.01 18.31
CA PRO A 22 -9.42 8.02 19.21
C PRO A 22 -9.52 9.38 19.93
N LEU A 23 -10.73 9.95 19.96
CA LEU A 23 -11.01 11.18 20.72
C LEU A 23 -10.98 10.95 22.24
N ARG A 24 -11.15 9.71 22.64
CA ARG A 24 -11.11 9.26 24.05
C ARG A 24 -10.18 8.08 24.12
N GLU A 25 -9.18 8.19 24.98
CA GLU A 25 -8.22 7.11 25.20
C GLU A 25 -8.93 5.83 25.63
N PRO A 26 -8.62 4.69 25.01
CA PRO A 26 -9.12 3.41 25.49
C PRO A 26 -8.53 3.05 26.86
N ASP A 27 -9.21 2.16 27.58
CA ASP A 27 -8.68 1.62 28.83
C ASP A 27 -7.33 0.92 28.54
N PRO A 28 -6.23 1.33 29.18
CA PRO A 28 -4.92 0.72 28.94
C PRO A 28 -4.88 -0.79 29.17
N ALA A 29 -5.72 -1.31 30.06
CA ALA A 29 -5.82 -2.75 30.32
C ALA A 29 -6.40 -3.54 29.14
N LEU A 30 -7.11 -2.87 28.23
CA LEU A 30 -7.75 -3.47 27.04
C LEU A 30 -6.95 -3.24 25.76
N VAL A 31 -5.89 -2.41 25.79
CA VAL A 31 -5.05 -2.13 24.63
C VAL A 31 -4.18 -3.34 24.32
N GLN A 32 -4.37 -3.95 23.17
CA GLN A 32 -3.56 -5.08 22.70
C GLN A 32 -2.33 -4.63 21.92
N GLY A 33 -2.36 -3.45 21.33
CA GLY A 33 -1.24 -2.86 20.61
C GLY A 33 -1.57 -1.48 20.08
N GLU A 34 -0.53 -0.70 19.87
CA GLU A 34 -0.60 0.63 19.30
C GLU A 34 0.46 0.77 18.20
N CYS A 35 0.08 1.38 17.09
CA CYS A 35 0.98 1.64 15.97
C CYS A 35 0.75 3.05 15.43
N SER A 36 1.83 3.76 15.15
CA SER A 36 1.77 5.04 14.46
C SER A 36 2.14 4.86 13.00
N TYR A 37 1.24 5.23 12.11
CA TYR A 37 1.43 5.15 10.66
C TYR A 37 1.35 6.52 10.01
N ALA A 38 2.30 6.81 9.10
CA ALA A 38 2.14 7.91 8.18
C ALA A 38 1.14 7.50 7.08
N HIS A 39 0.08 8.28 6.93
CA HIS A 39 -0.94 8.02 5.93
C HIS A 39 -0.85 9.05 4.80
N PRO A 40 -0.86 8.63 3.52
CA PRO A 40 -0.87 9.57 2.39
C PRO A 40 -2.10 10.48 2.43
N VAL A 41 -1.88 11.76 2.18
CA VAL A 41 -2.96 12.74 1.99
C VAL A 41 -3.20 12.92 0.50
N PHE A 42 -4.43 12.64 0.06
CA PHE A 42 -4.82 12.74 -1.36
C PHE A 42 -5.38 14.12 -1.67
N ASP A 43 -4.52 15.12 -1.63
CA ASP A 43 -4.82 16.49 -2.03
C ASP A 43 -4.57 16.73 -3.53
N GLN A 44 -4.72 17.97 -3.97
CA GLN A 44 -4.46 18.34 -5.36
C GLN A 44 -3.00 18.10 -5.74
N ALA A 45 -2.06 18.43 -4.86
CA ALA A 45 -0.63 18.26 -5.11
C ALA A 45 -0.27 16.78 -5.28
N ALA A 46 -0.85 15.90 -4.44
CA ALA A 46 -0.71 14.45 -4.57
C ALA A 46 -1.25 13.95 -5.92
N SER A 47 -2.43 14.42 -6.33
CA SER A 47 -3.04 14.06 -7.62
C SER A 47 -2.21 14.53 -8.83
N GLU A 48 -1.57 15.68 -8.73
CA GLU A 48 -0.64 16.18 -9.75
C GLU A 48 0.66 15.36 -9.78
N ALA A 49 1.19 14.99 -8.62
CA ALA A 49 2.37 14.13 -8.52
C ALA A 49 2.10 12.73 -9.11
N GLN A 50 0.93 12.15 -8.84
CA GLN A 50 0.52 10.86 -9.42
C GLN A 50 0.53 10.87 -10.95
N ARG A 51 0.07 11.95 -11.58
CA ARG A 51 0.12 12.10 -13.05
C ARG A 51 1.53 12.14 -13.62
N ARG A 52 2.50 12.58 -12.81
CA ARG A 52 3.92 12.67 -13.20
C ARG A 52 4.70 11.38 -12.93
N LEU A 53 4.15 10.50 -12.10
CA LEU A 53 4.80 9.25 -11.66
C LEU A 53 5.24 8.35 -12.84
N PRO A 54 4.46 8.16 -13.93
CA PRO A 54 4.90 7.34 -15.06
C PRO A 54 6.22 7.79 -15.68
N ALA A 55 6.51 9.09 -15.67
CA ALA A 55 7.76 9.65 -16.20
C ALA A 55 8.99 9.40 -15.29
N LEU A 56 8.77 8.98 -14.06
CA LEU A 56 9.81 8.65 -13.08
C LEU A 56 10.11 7.15 -13.03
N GLN A 57 9.18 6.32 -13.46
CA GLN A 57 9.33 4.87 -13.40
C GLN A 57 10.57 4.39 -14.19
N GLY A 58 11.40 3.57 -13.56
CA GLY A 58 12.60 3.00 -14.16
C GLY A 58 13.80 3.96 -14.24
N ARG A 59 13.66 5.23 -13.89
CA ARG A 59 14.79 6.18 -13.90
C ARG A 59 15.82 5.82 -12.84
N GLY A 60 17.06 5.64 -13.26
CA GLY A 60 18.13 5.19 -12.35
C GLY A 60 17.88 3.82 -11.72
N GLY A 61 17.05 2.97 -12.33
CA GLY A 61 16.68 1.66 -11.80
C GLY A 61 15.66 1.69 -10.66
N VAL A 62 15.07 2.84 -10.35
CA VAL A 62 14.09 3.02 -9.27
C VAL A 62 12.67 2.92 -9.80
N TRP A 63 11.85 2.11 -9.13
CA TRP A 63 10.46 1.89 -9.46
C TRP A 63 9.59 2.13 -8.25
N PHE A 64 8.42 2.72 -8.47
CA PHE A 64 7.47 3.07 -7.42
C PHE A 64 6.19 2.28 -7.59
N ALA A 65 5.74 1.63 -6.50
CA ALA A 65 4.45 0.96 -6.43
C ALA A 65 3.80 1.22 -5.07
N GLY A 66 2.49 1.08 -5.01
CA GLY A 66 1.73 1.21 -3.79
C GLY A 66 0.35 1.81 -4.03
N ALA A 67 -0.55 1.65 -3.08
CA ALA A 67 -1.91 2.18 -3.17
C ALA A 67 -1.94 3.71 -3.32
N TRP A 68 -0.96 4.40 -2.78
CA TRP A 68 -0.80 5.86 -2.86
C TRP A 68 -0.59 6.39 -4.29
N THR A 69 -0.25 5.52 -5.24
CA THR A 69 -0.10 5.89 -6.66
C THR A 69 -1.43 6.21 -7.34
N ARG A 70 -2.57 5.89 -6.69
CA ARG A 70 -3.94 6.19 -7.15
C ARG A 70 -4.81 6.63 -5.96
N TYR A 71 -5.90 5.93 -5.67
CA TYR A 71 -6.91 6.33 -4.68
C TYR A 71 -6.68 5.75 -3.27
N GLY A 72 -5.69 4.90 -3.08
CA GLY A 72 -5.35 4.35 -1.77
C GLY A 72 -6.05 3.03 -1.42
N PHE A 73 -6.76 2.40 -2.35
CA PHE A 73 -7.41 1.11 -2.14
C PHE A 73 -6.45 -0.07 -2.34
N HIS A 74 -6.80 -1.22 -1.78
CA HIS A 74 -6.01 -2.45 -1.95
C HIS A 74 -5.78 -2.80 -3.42
N GLU A 75 -6.81 -2.65 -4.26
CA GLU A 75 -6.72 -2.89 -5.70
C GLU A 75 -5.71 -1.95 -6.37
N ASP A 76 -5.64 -0.68 -5.96
CA ASP A 76 -4.65 0.26 -6.50
C ASP A 76 -3.22 -0.19 -6.19
N GLY A 77 -3.00 -0.70 -4.96
CA GLY A 77 -1.72 -1.28 -4.56
C GLY A 77 -1.34 -2.49 -5.41
N PHE A 78 -2.27 -3.42 -5.60
CA PHE A 78 -2.07 -4.62 -6.42
C PHE A 78 -1.79 -4.27 -7.89
N VAL A 79 -2.61 -3.40 -8.48
CA VAL A 79 -2.46 -2.98 -9.89
C VAL A 79 -1.12 -2.29 -10.12
N SER A 80 -0.71 -1.38 -9.21
CA SER A 80 0.57 -0.67 -9.34
C SER A 80 1.77 -1.63 -9.25
N GLY A 81 1.73 -2.58 -8.33
CA GLY A 81 2.77 -3.60 -8.21
C GLY A 81 2.87 -4.48 -9.46
N ARG A 82 1.72 -4.91 -10.00
CA ARG A 82 1.65 -5.68 -11.24
C ARG A 82 2.24 -4.91 -12.44
N GLN A 83 1.93 -3.62 -12.57
CA GLN A 83 2.47 -2.76 -13.63
C GLN A 83 3.99 -2.67 -13.56
N VAL A 84 4.56 -2.46 -12.37
CA VAL A 84 6.01 -2.45 -12.16
C VAL A 84 6.62 -3.79 -12.51
N ALA A 85 6.04 -4.90 -12.05
CA ALA A 85 6.54 -6.23 -12.35
C ALA A 85 6.54 -6.53 -13.85
N GLN A 86 5.50 -6.14 -14.58
CA GLN A 86 5.43 -6.27 -16.03
C GLN A 86 6.51 -5.45 -16.74
N ALA A 87 6.71 -4.18 -16.31
CA ALA A 87 7.73 -3.32 -16.90
C ALA A 87 9.14 -3.85 -16.67
N LEU A 88 9.43 -4.33 -15.46
CA LEU A 88 10.70 -4.98 -15.12
C LEU A 88 10.93 -6.24 -15.95
N SER A 89 9.90 -7.10 -16.10
CA SER A 89 9.99 -8.32 -16.89
C SER A 89 10.32 -8.03 -18.35
N THR A 90 9.71 -6.98 -18.93
CA THR A 90 10.01 -6.55 -20.30
C THR A 90 11.44 -6.03 -20.41
N GLN A 91 11.87 -5.18 -19.48
CA GLN A 91 13.22 -4.62 -19.47
C GLN A 91 14.28 -5.71 -19.33
N TRP A 92 14.04 -6.75 -18.50
CA TRP A 92 14.97 -7.85 -18.29
C TRP A 92 14.99 -8.83 -19.47
N ALA A 93 13.86 -9.05 -20.14
CA ALA A 93 13.80 -9.89 -21.34
C ALA A 93 14.70 -9.36 -22.47
N ASP A 94 14.87 -8.04 -22.53
CA ASP A 94 15.70 -7.36 -23.54
C ASP A 94 17.18 -7.24 -23.10
N THR A 95 17.52 -7.67 -21.87
CA THR A 95 18.88 -7.59 -21.34
C THR A 95 19.63 -8.92 -21.62
N PRO A 96 20.74 -8.92 -22.36
CA PRO A 96 21.43 -10.14 -22.82
C PRO A 96 21.97 -11.03 -21.68
N VAL A 97 22.17 -10.48 -20.48
CA VAL A 97 22.89 -11.11 -19.35
C VAL A 97 22.18 -12.32 -18.75
N TRP A 98 20.87 -12.50 -18.98
CA TRP A 98 20.07 -13.57 -18.36
C TRP A 98 19.79 -14.79 -19.27
N ARG A 99 20.24 -14.75 -20.52
CA ARG A 99 20.02 -15.86 -21.47
C ARG A 99 21.05 -16.99 -21.32
N ASP A 100 22.19 -16.72 -20.69
CA ASP A 100 23.29 -17.67 -20.58
C ASP A 100 23.40 -18.34 -19.20
N ALA A 101 22.41 -18.15 -18.31
CA ALA A 101 22.38 -18.70 -16.95
C ALA A 101 21.39 -19.88 -16.77
N ALA A 102 20.95 -20.51 -17.86
CA ALA A 102 20.05 -21.68 -17.82
C ALA A 102 20.79 -22.95 -18.28
#